data_013b245c47e3fea634e1c2aa52708c6a
#
_entry.id   013b245c47e3fea634e1c2aa52708c6a
#
_cell.length_a   1.000
_cell.length_b   1.000
_cell.length_c   1.000
_cell.angle_alpha   90.00
_cell.angle_beta   90.00
_cell.angle_gamma   90.00
#
_symmetry.space_group_name_H-M   'P 1'
#
loop_
_entity.id
_entity.type
_entity.pdbx_description
1 polymer ?
#
loop_
_entity_poly.entity_id
_entity_poly.type
_entity_poly.pdbx_seq_one_letter_code
_entity_poly.pdbx_strand_id
1 'polypeptide(L)'
;MKTDTLAPSDELLEKEDRLRDDLRGYGSIAIAYSGGVDSSYLAEIAHEVLGEAATLVLADSPSIPRAEVREATELAEQRGWNLHIVETHEFDDEGYLRNDGKRCYFCKTALFARMRQFAEENGVKVLAYGAIVDDLADPTRWGATAAREYAVVAPLQEAGLSKDEIRPLSARRGLPT
;
A
#
# COMPACT_ATOMS: atom_id res chain seq x y z
N MET A 1 -15.59 2.63 -28.22
CA MET A 1 -16.62 2.26 -27.24
C MET A 1 -16.37 3.07 -25.97
N LYS A 2 -17.25 4.00 -25.63
CA LYS A 2 -17.21 4.67 -24.33
C LYS A 2 -17.61 3.63 -23.31
N THR A 3 -16.69 3.20 -22.44
CA THR A 3 -17.05 2.49 -21.24
C THR A 3 -17.91 3.45 -20.43
N ASP A 4 -19.20 3.16 -20.40
CA ASP A 4 -20.15 3.79 -19.50
C ASP A 4 -19.67 3.50 -18.07
N THR A 5 -18.89 4.43 -17.51
CA THR A 5 -18.46 4.36 -16.13
C THR A 5 -19.69 4.71 -15.30
N LEU A 6 -20.51 3.70 -14.99
CA LEU A 6 -21.61 3.83 -14.06
C LEU A 6 -21.12 4.59 -12.81
N ALA A 7 -21.91 5.56 -12.38
CA ALA A 7 -21.62 6.26 -11.12
C ALA A 7 -21.47 5.21 -9.99
N PRO A 8 -20.52 5.38 -9.06
CA PRO A 8 -20.37 4.45 -7.95
C PRO A 8 -21.68 4.41 -7.14
N SER A 9 -21.99 3.23 -6.61
CA SER A 9 -23.13 3.09 -5.71
C SER A 9 -22.94 3.90 -4.43
N ASP A 10 -24.03 4.28 -3.78
CA ASP A 10 -23.99 4.98 -2.50
C ASP A 10 -23.18 4.19 -1.46
N GLU A 11 -23.33 2.86 -1.44
CA GLU A 11 -22.53 1.97 -0.56
C GLU A 11 -21.02 2.10 -0.83
N LEU A 12 -20.63 2.18 -2.08
CA LEU A 12 -19.21 2.32 -2.44
C LEU A 12 -18.67 3.68 -2.04
N LEU A 13 -19.45 4.74 -2.16
CA LEU A 13 -19.08 6.07 -1.68
C LEU A 13 -18.96 6.12 -0.16
N GLU A 14 -19.83 5.43 0.57
CA GLU A 14 -19.74 5.30 2.03
C GLU A 14 -18.45 4.58 2.47
N LYS A 15 -18.02 3.56 1.73
CA LYS A 15 -16.73 2.88 1.99
C LYS A 15 -15.55 3.84 1.76
N GLU A 16 -15.57 4.61 0.69
CA GLU A 16 -14.53 5.61 0.42
C GLU A 16 -14.51 6.70 1.49
N ASP A 17 -15.67 7.16 1.97
CA ASP A 17 -15.76 8.14 3.05
C ASP A 17 -15.22 7.59 4.38
N ARG A 18 -15.50 6.33 4.71
CA ARG A 18 -14.88 5.65 5.86
C ARG A 18 -13.36 5.62 5.76
N LEU A 19 -12.83 5.28 4.59
CA LEU A 19 -11.39 5.30 4.35
C LEU A 19 -10.80 6.69 4.61
N ARG A 20 -11.45 7.74 4.12
CA ARG A 20 -11.01 9.12 4.36
C ARG A 20 -11.03 9.50 5.84
N ASP A 21 -12.06 9.10 6.57
CA ASP A 21 -12.20 9.39 7.99
C ASP A 21 -11.13 8.66 8.82
N ASP A 22 -10.85 7.41 8.51
CA ASP A 22 -9.77 6.65 9.15
C ASP A 22 -8.41 7.29 8.90
N LEU A 23 -8.14 7.70 7.67
CA LEU A 23 -6.88 8.38 7.31
C LEU A 23 -6.72 9.71 8.05
N ARG A 24 -7.79 10.51 8.17
CA ARG A 24 -7.77 11.74 8.97
C ARG A 24 -7.44 11.45 10.44
N GLY A 25 -7.99 10.38 10.98
CA GLY A 25 -7.75 9.97 12.36
C GLY A 25 -6.29 9.59 12.65
N TYR A 26 -5.56 9.10 11.65
CA TYR A 26 -4.14 8.76 11.81
C TYR A 26 -3.24 9.99 11.92
N GLY A 27 -3.57 11.08 11.27
CA GLY A 27 -2.81 12.33 11.26
C GLY A 27 -1.53 12.30 10.41
N SER A 28 -0.75 11.24 10.47
CA SER A 28 0.39 10.97 9.58
C SER A 28 0.52 9.48 9.32
N ILE A 29 0.96 9.10 8.12
CA ILE A 29 0.99 7.72 7.67
C ILE A 29 2.20 7.45 6.77
N ALA A 30 2.81 6.29 6.91
CA ALA A 30 3.76 5.73 5.95
C ALA A 30 3.13 4.49 5.31
N ILE A 31 3.02 4.51 4.00
CA ILE A 31 2.34 3.48 3.21
C ILE A 31 3.36 2.65 2.45
N ALA A 32 3.32 1.32 2.61
CA ALA A 32 4.05 0.41 1.75
C ALA A 32 3.50 0.49 0.32
N TYR A 33 4.27 1.12 -0.55
CA TYR A 33 3.88 1.42 -1.93
C TYR A 33 4.64 0.53 -2.91
N SER A 34 3.93 -0.06 -3.85
CA SER A 34 4.52 -0.95 -4.86
C SER A 34 4.28 -0.50 -6.31
N GLY A 35 3.48 0.54 -6.51
CA GLY A 35 2.99 0.94 -7.83
C GLY A 35 1.81 0.11 -8.34
N GLY A 36 1.39 -0.93 -7.63
CA GLY A 36 0.21 -1.74 -7.94
C GLY A 36 -1.11 -0.99 -7.69
N VAL A 37 -2.21 -1.57 -8.15
CA VAL A 37 -3.55 -0.95 -8.10
C VAL A 37 -3.94 -0.54 -6.68
N ASP A 38 -3.82 -1.45 -5.72
CA ASP A 38 -4.33 -1.24 -4.36
C ASP A 38 -3.51 -0.18 -3.62
N SER A 39 -2.18 -0.31 -3.65
CA SER A 39 -1.30 0.65 -2.97
C SER A 39 -1.33 2.04 -3.63
N SER A 40 -1.53 2.12 -4.93
CA SER A 40 -1.68 3.39 -5.65
C SER A 40 -3.00 4.09 -5.32
N TYR A 41 -4.09 3.33 -5.21
CA TYR A 41 -5.38 3.87 -4.78
C TYR A 41 -5.32 4.40 -3.34
N LEU A 42 -4.74 3.62 -2.43
CA LEU A 42 -4.52 4.06 -1.05
C LEU A 42 -3.65 5.31 -0.97
N ALA A 43 -2.58 5.37 -1.76
CA ALA A 43 -1.70 6.52 -1.84
C ALA A 43 -2.44 7.79 -2.29
N GLU A 44 -3.29 7.69 -3.32
CA GLU A 44 -4.07 8.82 -3.84
C GLU A 44 -5.01 9.37 -2.77
N ILE A 45 -5.80 8.52 -2.12
CA ILE A 45 -6.74 8.96 -1.09
C ILE A 45 -5.99 9.52 0.13
N ALA A 46 -4.91 8.89 0.56
CA ALA A 46 -4.09 9.39 1.66
C ALA A 46 -3.47 10.77 1.35
N HIS A 47 -3.00 10.97 0.13
CA HIS A 47 -2.47 12.26 -0.29
C HIS A 47 -3.56 13.35 -0.35
N GLU A 48 -4.75 13.02 -0.85
CA GLU A 48 -5.88 13.96 -0.82
C GLU A 48 -6.23 14.42 0.60
N VAL A 49 -6.19 13.49 1.56
CA VAL A 49 -6.64 13.76 2.94
C VAL A 49 -5.53 14.39 3.80
N LEU A 50 -4.31 13.91 3.68
CA LEU A 50 -3.20 14.25 4.58
C LEU A 50 -2.09 15.06 3.92
N GLY A 51 -2.10 15.20 2.59
CA GLY A 51 -1.06 15.91 1.87
C GLY A 51 0.33 15.31 2.13
N GLU A 52 1.27 16.11 2.52
CA GLU A 52 2.65 15.71 2.81
C GLU A 52 2.81 14.81 4.05
N ALA A 53 1.80 14.75 4.91
CA ALA A 53 1.78 13.82 6.03
C ALA A 53 1.51 12.36 5.62
N ALA A 54 1.16 12.12 4.36
CA ALA A 54 1.13 10.80 3.73
C ALA A 54 2.44 10.56 2.98
N THR A 55 3.28 9.69 3.51
CA THR A 55 4.55 9.28 2.88
C THR A 55 4.42 7.91 2.29
N LEU A 56 4.84 7.76 1.04
CA LEU A 56 4.95 6.46 0.39
C LEU A 56 6.35 5.90 0.58
N VAL A 57 6.45 4.65 0.97
CA VAL A 57 7.73 3.95 1.10
C VAL A 57 7.79 2.84 0.06
N LEU A 58 8.66 3.00 -0.92
CA LEU A 58 8.92 2.03 -1.98
C LEU A 58 10.18 1.25 -1.65
N ALA A 59 10.06 -0.08 -1.63
CA ALA A 59 11.21 -0.95 -1.46
C ALA A 59 11.99 -1.04 -2.77
N ASP A 60 13.30 -0.85 -2.68
CA ASP A 60 14.25 -1.15 -3.74
C ASP A 60 15.10 -2.36 -3.32
N SER A 61 14.92 -3.47 -4.01
CA SER A 61 15.67 -4.69 -3.75
C SER A 61 15.97 -5.43 -5.05
N PRO A 62 16.99 -6.32 -5.05
CA PRO A 62 17.27 -7.16 -6.21
C PRO A 62 16.12 -8.10 -6.62
N SER A 63 15.16 -8.37 -5.72
CA SER A 63 13.97 -9.19 -6.00
C SER A 63 12.91 -8.46 -6.81
N ILE A 64 12.99 -7.13 -6.92
CA ILE A 64 12.00 -6.31 -7.62
C ILE A 64 12.55 -5.92 -9.00
N PRO A 65 11.81 -6.20 -10.09
CA PRO A 65 12.22 -5.78 -11.44
C PRO A 65 12.45 -4.27 -11.52
N ARG A 66 13.54 -3.88 -12.16
CA ARG A 66 13.88 -2.44 -12.29
C ARG A 66 12.80 -1.62 -12.99
N ALA A 67 12.08 -2.25 -13.94
CA ALA A 67 10.95 -1.60 -14.61
C ALA A 67 9.82 -1.25 -13.63
N GLU A 68 9.51 -2.14 -12.71
CA GLU A 68 8.45 -1.89 -11.70
C GLU A 68 8.82 -0.74 -10.75
N VAL A 69 10.06 -0.70 -10.28
CA VAL A 69 10.57 0.40 -9.43
C VAL A 69 10.49 1.73 -10.19
N ARG A 70 10.88 1.75 -11.46
CA ARG A 70 10.82 2.95 -12.28
C ARG A 70 9.38 3.41 -12.51
N GLU A 71 8.48 2.52 -12.90
CA GLU A 71 7.06 2.84 -13.14
C GLU A 71 6.38 3.38 -11.87
N ALA A 72 6.64 2.75 -10.73
CA ALA A 72 6.13 3.19 -9.44
C ALA A 72 6.65 4.59 -9.08
N THR A 73 7.93 4.86 -9.32
CA THR A 73 8.55 6.17 -9.07
C THR A 73 7.96 7.24 -9.99
N GLU A 74 7.84 6.95 -11.28
CA GLU A 74 7.28 7.88 -12.28
C GLU A 74 5.81 8.24 -11.94
N LEU A 75 5.01 7.26 -11.52
CA LEU A 75 3.63 7.51 -11.10
C LEU A 75 3.57 8.43 -9.88
N ALA A 76 4.38 8.17 -8.87
CA ALA A 76 4.44 9.01 -7.67
C ALA A 76 4.87 10.45 -7.99
N GLU A 77 5.85 10.63 -8.88
CA GLU A 77 6.28 11.94 -9.34
C GLU A 77 5.18 12.69 -10.11
N GLN A 78 4.50 12.01 -11.04
CA GLN A 78 3.39 12.57 -11.80
C GLN A 78 2.24 13.05 -10.92
N ARG A 79 2.00 12.35 -9.82
CA ARG A 79 0.94 12.64 -8.86
C ARG A 79 1.35 13.63 -7.76
N GLY A 80 2.63 13.96 -7.66
CA GLY A 80 3.15 14.81 -6.59
C GLY A 80 3.10 14.17 -5.21
N TRP A 81 3.11 12.84 -5.14
CA TRP A 81 3.12 12.11 -3.87
C TRP A 81 4.49 12.20 -3.20
N ASN A 82 4.48 12.23 -1.87
CA ASN A 82 5.70 12.23 -1.09
C ASN A 82 6.30 10.80 -1.05
N LEU A 83 7.25 10.52 -1.93
CA LEU A 83 7.88 9.20 -2.10
C LEU A 83 9.23 9.13 -1.40
N HIS A 84 9.42 8.06 -0.64
CA HIS A 84 10.69 7.68 -0.04
C HIS A 84 11.09 6.27 -0.47
N ILE A 85 12.28 6.11 -1.03
CA ILE A 85 12.80 4.81 -1.50
C ILE A 85 13.73 4.25 -0.43
N VAL A 86 13.51 3.00 -0.03
CA VAL A 86 14.36 2.29 0.94
C VAL A 86 14.95 1.04 0.32
N GLU A 87 16.23 0.80 0.58
CA GLU A 87 16.84 -0.47 0.24
C GLU A 87 16.44 -1.54 1.26
N THR A 88 16.06 -2.71 0.75
CA THR A 88 15.77 -3.89 1.55
C THR A 88 16.77 -5.00 1.24
N HIS A 89 17.09 -5.80 2.24
CA HIS A 89 18.15 -6.80 2.19
C HIS A 89 17.62 -8.21 2.49
N GLU A 90 16.48 -8.57 1.93
CA GLU A 90 15.85 -9.87 2.13
C GLU A 90 16.70 -11.04 1.67
N PHE A 91 17.63 -10.83 0.70
CA PHE A 91 18.58 -11.85 0.28
C PHE A 91 19.63 -12.19 1.33
N ASP A 92 19.80 -11.34 2.35
CA ASP A 92 20.68 -11.61 3.48
C ASP A 92 20.00 -12.53 4.51
N ASP A 93 18.70 -12.78 4.36
CA ASP A 93 17.92 -13.66 5.23
C ASP A 93 17.90 -15.09 4.69
N GLU A 94 18.42 -16.03 5.48
CA GLU A 94 18.43 -17.46 5.12
C GLU A 94 17.02 -18.03 4.93
N GLY A 95 16.02 -17.53 5.67
CA GLY A 95 14.62 -17.91 5.53
C GLY A 95 14.07 -17.52 4.15
N TYR A 96 14.43 -16.34 3.65
CA TYR A 96 14.05 -15.90 2.31
C TYR A 96 14.73 -16.79 1.23
N LEU A 97 16.03 -17.06 1.37
CA LEU A 97 16.79 -17.85 0.42
C LEU A 97 16.34 -19.31 0.34
N ARG A 98 15.85 -19.89 1.43
CA ARG A 98 15.30 -21.26 1.45
C ARG A 98 14.09 -21.47 0.56
N ASN A 99 13.34 -20.40 0.25
CA ASN A 99 12.14 -20.44 -0.60
C ASN A 99 11.13 -21.53 -0.19
N ASP A 100 10.84 -21.62 1.10
CA ASP A 100 9.97 -22.61 1.72
C ASP A 100 8.48 -22.21 1.76
N GLY A 101 8.05 -21.29 0.90
CA GLY A 101 6.70 -20.76 0.85
C GLY A 101 6.47 -19.51 1.73
N LYS A 102 7.45 -19.08 2.51
CA LYS A 102 7.37 -17.90 3.38
C LYS A 102 8.09 -16.66 2.84
N ARG A 103 8.44 -16.62 1.57
CA ARG A 103 9.13 -15.46 0.97
C ARG A 103 8.37 -14.16 1.19
N CYS A 104 7.05 -14.19 1.07
CA CYS A 104 6.19 -13.01 1.30
C CYS A 104 6.33 -12.47 2.73
N TYR A 105 6.42 -13.35 3.72
CA TYR A 105 6.66 -12.99 5.12
C TYR A 105 8.01 -12.26 5.27
N PHE A 106 9.10 -12.84 4.79
CA PHE A 106 10.44 -12.25 4.92
C PHE A 106 10.59 -10.95 4.15
N CYS A 107 10.01 -10.88 2.95
CA CYS A 107 10.00 -9.67 2.13
C CYS A 107 9.24 -8.52 2.83
N LYS A 108 8.05 -8.81 3.38
CA LYS A 108 7.25 -7.84 4.13
C LYS A 108 7.92 -7.43 5.45
N THR A 109 8.50 -8.38 6.16
CA THR A 109 9.23 -8.10 7.40
C THR A 109 10.40 -7.15 7.15
N ALA A 110 11.19 -7.37 6.10
CA ALA A 110 12.28 -6.49 5.73
C ALA A 110 11.78 -5.07 5.41
N LEU A 111 10.71 -4.94 4.65
CA LEU A 111 10.11 -3.65 4.31
C LEU A 111 9.54 -2.95 5.55
N PHE A 112 8.75 -3.64 6.35
CA PHE A 112 8.11 -3.06 7.54
C PHE A 112 9.13 -2.64 8.61
N ALA A 113 10.24 -3.36 8.75
CA ALA A 113 11.34 -2.95 9.61
C ALA A 113 11.94 -1.60 9.15
N ARG A 114 12.17 -1.45 7.85
CA ARG A 114 12.65 -0.19 7.27
C ARG A 114 11.63 0.93 7.41
N MET A 115 10.35 0.65 7.22
CA MET A 115 9.26 1.63 7.41
C MET A 115 9.17 2.08 8.87
N ARG A 116 9.31 1.18 9.81
CA ARG A 116 9.31 1.53 11.25
C ARG A 116 10.47 2.45 11.59
N GLN A 117 11.68 2.13 11.14
CA GLN A 117 12.84 2.99 11.32
C GLN A 117 12.58 4.38 10.74
N PHE A 118 12.09 4.46 9.50
CA PHE A 118 11.74 5.71 8.87
C PHE A 118 10.71 6.51 9.67
N ALA A 119 9.65 5.84 10.15
CA ALA A 119 8.59 6.47 10.94
C ALA A 119 9.10 7.03 12.26
N GLU A 120 9.97 6.30 12.96
CA GLU A 120 10.59 6.77 14.21
C GLU A 120 11.48 8.00 13.98
N GLU A 121 12.28 7.99 12.92
CA GLU A 121 13.18 9.10 12.55
C GLU A 121 12.42 10.36 12.11
N ASN A 122 11.22 10.21 11.53
CA ASN A 122 10.44 11.30 10.94
C ASN A 122 9.14 11.63 11.69
N GLY A 123 8.87 10.99 12.82
CA GLY A 123 7.69 11.26 13.63
C GLY A 123 6.38 10.84 12.98
N VAL A 124 6.39 9.84 12.09
CA VAL A 124 5.18 9.29 11.46
C VAL A 124 4.48 8.36 12.44
N LYS A 125 3.17 8.53 12.60
CA LYS A 125 2.40 7.84 13.64
C LYS A 125 1.94 6.44 13.26
N VAL A 126 1.62 6.19 11.99
CA VAL A 126 0.97 4.95 11.53
C VAL A 126 1.69 4.38 10.33
N LEU A 127 1.88 3.05 10.33
CA LEU A 127 2.35 2.29 9.18
C LEU A 127 1.15 1.59 8.54
N ALA A 128 1.07 1.60 7.21
CA ALA A 128 -0.02 1.00 6.45
C ALA A 128 0.47 0.26 5.21
N TYR A 129 -0.37 -0.64 4.71
CA TYR A 129 -0.14 -1.32 3.44
C TYR A 129 -1.47 -1.54 2.70
N GLY A 130 -1.39 -1.90 1.43
CA GLY A 130 -2.53 -1.98 0.53
C GLY A 130 -3.30 -3.31 0.54
N ALA A 131 -3.41 -3.99 1.70
CA ALA A 131 -4.26 -5.17 1.80
C ALA A 131 -5.74 -4.81 1.65
N ILE A 132 -6.50 -5.69 1.02
CA ILE A 132 -7.92 -5.53 0.70
C ILE A 132 -8.74 -6.67 1.29
N VAL A 133 -10.07 -6.58 1.18
CA VAL A 133 -10.99 -7.61 1.72
C VAL A 133 -10.71 -9.00 1.13
N ASP A 134 -10.37 -9.08 -0.15
CA ASP A 134 -10.04 -10.33 -0.84
C ASP A 134 -8.87 -11.08 -0.18
N ASP A 135 -7.96 -10.36 0.46
CA ASP A 135 -6.79 -10.94 1.14
C ASP A 135 -7.17 -11.71 2.42
N LEU A 136 -8.34 -11.44 3.00
CA LEU A 136 -8.85 -12.18 4.17
C LEU A 136 -9.18 -13.65 3.87
N ALA A 137 -9.51 -13.96 2.62
CA ALA A 137 -9.91 -15.31 2.20
C ALA A 137 -8.72 -16.25 2.00
N ASP A 138 -7.48 -15.75 2.00
CA ASP A 138 -6.27 -16.54 1.76
C ASP A 138 -5.46 -16.73 3.05
N PRO A 139 -5.58 -17.90 3.72
CA PRO A 139 -4.84 -18.17 4.96
C PRO A 139 -3.34 -18.36 4.74
N THR A 140 -2.89 -18.49 3.49
CA THR A 140 -1.46 -18.65 3.15
C THR A 140 -0.71 -17.33 2.98
N ARG A 141 -1.40 -16.20 3.14
CA ARG A 141 -0.79 -14.87 3.02
C ARG A 141 0.01 -14.48 4.27
N TRP A 142 1.22 -14.95 4.33
CA TRP A 142 2.19 -14.65 5.39
C TRP A 142 2.49 -13.15 5.57
N GLY A 143 2.19 -12.34 4.56
CA GLY A 143 2.30 -10.88 4.65
C GLY A 143 1.40 -10.26 5.73
N ALA A 144 0.21 -10.82 5.97
CA ALA A 144 -0.67 -10.39 7.05
C ALA A 144 -0.09 -10.69 8.45
N THR A 145 0.65 -11.77 8.60
CA THR A 145 1.37 -12.09 9.83
C THR A 145 2.47 -11.05 10.11
N ALA A 146 3.28 -10.72 9.10
CA ALA A 146 4.29 -9.66 9.21
C ALA A 146 3.66 -8.31 9.57
N ALA A 147 2.52 -7.96 8.96
CA ALA A 147 1.80 -6.73 9.24
C ALA A 147 1.36 -6.65 10.72
N ARG A 148 0.83 -7.74 11.28
CA ARG A 148 0.46 -7.78 12.69
C ARG A 148 1.67 -7.63 13.63
N GLU A 149 2.79 -8.27 13.31
CA GLU A 149 4.02 -8.18 14.12
C GLU A 149 4.59 -6.76 14.16
N TYR A 150 4.46 -6.00 13.09
CA TYR A 150 4.93 -4.63 12.97
C TYR A 150 3.85 -3.56 13.21
N ALA A 151 2.66 -3.95 13.64
CA ALA A 151 1.51 -3.06 13.82
C ALA A 151 1.19 -2.21 12.59
N VAL A 152 1.26 -2.83 11.41
CA VAL A 152 0.93 -2.20 10.12
C VAL A 152 -0.56 -2.37 9.87
N VAL A 153 -1.27 -1.27 9.65
CA VAL A 153 -2.72 -1.27 9.42
C VAL A 153 -3.05 -1.49 7.94
N ALA A 154 -4.27 -1.93 7.67
CA ALA A 154 -4.78 -2.19 6.32
C ALA A 154 -6.04 -1.36 6.05
N PRO A 155 -5.90 -0.05 5.75
CA PRO A 155 -7.05 0.87 5.68
C PRO A 155 -8.10 0.49 4.63
N LEU A 156 -7.69 -0.03 3.47
CA LEU A 156 -8.63 -0.48 2.44
C LEU A 156 -9.47 -1.67 2.92
N GLN A 157 -8.84 -2.62 3.58
CA GLN A 157 -9.50 -3.80 4.15
C GLN A 157 -10.46 -3.39 5.28
N GLU A 158 -10.05 -2.49 6.16
CA GLU A 158 -10.86 -1.98 7.26
C GLU A 158 -12.08 -1.19 6.77
N ALA A 159 -11.94 -0.46 5.65
CA ALA A 159 -13.04 0.22 4.98
C ALA A 159 -13.98 -0.73 4.21
N GLY A 160 -13.63 -2.00 4.09
CA GLY A 160 -14.43 -3.02 3.41
C GLY A 160 -14.31 -3.02 1.88
N LEU A 161 -13.21 -2.52 1.34
CA LEU A 161 -12.98 -2.41 -0.10
C LEU A 161 -12.40 -3.70 -0.69
N SER A 162 -13.03 -4.17 -1.77
CA SER A 162 -12.59 -5.30 -2.57
C SER A 162 -11.84 -4.86 -3.84
N LYS A 163 -11.17 -5.80 -4.51
CA LYS A 163 -10.50 -5.54 -5.79
C LYS A 163 -11.47 -5.02 -6.85
N ASP A 164 -12.64 -5.61 -6.95
CA ASP A 164 -13.66 -5.23 -7.93
C ASP A 164 -14.21 -3.82 -7.67
N GLU A 165 -14.19 -3.36 -6.45
CA GLU A 165 -14.59 -2.00 -6.08
C GLU A 165 -13.45 -0.98 -6.30
N ILE A 166 -12.22 -1.36 -6.00
CA ILE A 166 -11.04 -0.47 -6.16
C ILE A 166 -10.75 -0.17 -7.62
N ARG A 167 -10.86 -1.15 -8.52
CA ARG A 167 -10.58 -0.95 -9.95
C ARG A 167 -11.36 0.20 -10.60
N PRO A 168 -12.70 0.26 -10.49
CA PRO A 168 -13.45 1.38 -11.06
C PRO A 168 -13.15 2.71 -10.37
N LEU A 169 -12.90 2.73 -9.07
CA LEU A 169 -12.49 3.93 -8.34
C LEU A 169 -11.11 4.44 -8.82
N SER A 170 -10.17 3.54 -9.05
CA SER A 170 -8.84 3.85 -9.61
C SER A 170 -8.96 4.37 -11.05
N ALA A 171 -9.75 3.72 -11.90
CA ALA A 171 -9.96 4.13 -13.27
C ALA A 171 -10.52 5.56 -13.38
N ARG A 172 -11.46 5.93 -12.53
CA ARG A 172 -12.03 7.29 -12.48
C ARG A 172 -11.00 8.37 -12.11
N ARG A 173 -9.94 7.99 -11.42
CA ARG A 173 -8.84 8.87 -11.02
C ARG A 173 -7.66 8.83 -11.99
N GLY A 174 -7.74 8.01 -13.05
CA GLY A 174 -6.63 7.81 -13.99
C GLY A 174 -5.44 7.07 -13.37
N LEU A 175 -5.70 6.22 -12.38
CA LEU A 175 -4.70 5.37 -11.73
C LEU A 175 -4.63 3.99 -12.41
N PRO A 176 -3.58 3.19 -12.14
CA PRO A 176 -3.52 1.80 -12.59
C PRO A 176 -4.74 0.99 -12.12
N THR A 177 -5.20 0.04 -12.95
CA THR A 177 -6.41 -0.78 -12.70
C THR A 177 -6.17 -2.28 -12.79
#